data_b5830f6dbce0bcff39e656e79ef42950
#
_entry.id   b5830f6dbce0bcff39e656e79ef42950
#
_cell.length_a   1.000
_cell.length_b   1.000
_cell.length_c   1.000
_cell.angle_alpha   90.00
_cell.angle_beta   90.00
_cell.angle_gamma   90.00
#
_symmetry.space_group_name_H-M   'P 1'
#
loop_
_entity.id
_entity.type
_entity.pdbx_description
1 polymer ?
#
loop_
_entity_poly.entity_id
_entity_poly.type
_entity_poly.pdbx_seq_one_letter_code
_entity_poly.pdbx_strand_id
1 'polypeptide(L)'
;MISQRNLTDSGLGSRFWLGPYLMNCLLLLGSLLSLGLAQASTDDNLCIPYTASEKVTLAHINDGDTLTLKDGRLIRLIGVNAPEIDHQYPSLSQRYSLEARAFVASKLKVGDELALMFGPTKLDPYGRTLAYVFTADGLLLQQELLQQGFAMARVYQEHPFWECFARLEQQARTQNAGLWQFDDYAPRATSVIGQQDLNHYRLVRGVVTDFERKGQYLWLILDDNFYVGIPQAGSGNFSKVLALNSLKRAVVVRGKLYFSYKKWQIIVSHPSQISLENPP
;
A
#
# COMPACT_ATOMS: atom_id res chain seq x y z
N MET A 1 -72.38 25.38 32.74
CA MET A 1 -73.50 24.48 33.00
C MET A 1 -72.85 23.16 33.38
N ILE A 2 -72.85 22.90 34.70
CA ILE A 2 -73.72 21.90 35.42
C ILE A 2 -73.28 20.49 35.01
N SER A 3 -72.85 19.55 35.85
CA SER A 3 -73.02 19.27 37.26
C SER A 3 -72.29 18.02 37.63
N GLN A 4 -71.51 18.03 38.64
CA GLN A 4 -71.45 17.18 39.82
C GLN A 4 -72.27 15.89 39.88
N ARG A 5 -71.66 14.79 40.36
CA ARG A 5 -71.97 14.06 41.61
C ARG A 5 -71.19 12.71 41.60
N ASN A 6 -70.31 12.50 42.51
CA ASN A 6 -70.31 11.92 43.84
C ASN A 6 -71.14 10.63 44.00
N LEU A 7 -70.47 9.60 44.54
CA LEU A 7 -70.68 8.92 45.83
C LEU A 7 -70.07 7.53 45.82
N THR A 8 -69.02 7.28 46.64
CA THR A 8 -69.04 6.48 47.91
C THR A 8 -69.39 5.01 47.71
N ASP A 9 -68.82 4.04 48.31
CA ASP A 9 -68.15 3.85 49.59
C ASP A 9 -67.77 2.36 49.73
N SER A 10 -66.93 2.07 50.73
CA SER A 10 -66.78 0.81 51.49
C SER A 10 -66.27 -0.43 50.76
N GLY A 11 -65.34 -1.19 51.24
CA GLY A 11 -64.72 -1.30 52.53
C GLY A 11 -63.99 -2.63 52.67
N LEU A 12 -63.12 -2.73 53.64
CA LEU A 12 -62.46 -3.92 54.23
C LEU A 12 -61.58 -4.77 53.33
N GLY A 13 -60.30 -4.86 53.49
CA GLY A 13 -59.61 -5.20 54.75
C GLY A 13 -59.05 -6.62 54.65
N SER A 14 -57.77 -6.76 54.34
CA SER A 14 -56.99 -7.83 54.96
C SER A 14 -55.54 -7.56 54.77
N ARG A 15 -54.81 -7.31 55.85
CA ARG A 15 -53.41 -7.21 56.01
C ARG A 15 -52.80 -8.62 55.87
N PHE A 16 -51.94 -8.84 54.91
CA PHE A 16 -50.95 -9.91 55.01
C PHE A 16 -49.54 -9.31 54.98
N TRP A 17 -48.92 -9.39 56.13
CA TRP A 17 -47.53 -9.18 56.34
C TRP A 17 -46.74 -10.34 55.67
N LEU A 18 -45.92 -10.07 54.70
CA LEU A 18 -44.88 -10.99 54.27
C LEU A 18 -43.52 -10.25 54.34
N GLY A 19 -42.66 -10.83 55.13
CA GLY A 19 -41.44 -10.30 55.66
C GLY A 19 -40.30 -10.08 54.63
N PRO A 20 -39.19 -9.49 55.08
CA PRO A 20 -38.12 -8.92 54.26
C PRO A 20 -37.03 -9.96 53.90
N TYR A 21 -37.38 -10.97 53.12
CA TYR A 21 -36.38 -11.98 52.67
C TYR A 21 -36.24 -12.19 51.16
N LEU A 22 -36.75 -11.31 50.34
CA LEU A 22 -36.67 -11.43 48.88
C LEU A 22 -35.97 -10.26 48.19
N MET A 23 -35.10 -9.55 48.88
CA MET A 23 -34.37 -8.42 48.26
C MET A 23 -32.86 -8.57 48.26
N ASN A 24 -32.33 -9.82 48.36
CA ASN A 24 -30.89 -10.06 48.30
C ASN A 24 -30.44 -11.10 47.26
N CYS A 25 -31.25 -11.45 46.27
CA CYS A 25 -30.84 -12.37 45.19
C CYS A 25 -30.73 -11.76 43.78
N LEU A 26 -30.89 -10.43 43.64
CA LEU A 26 -30.82 -9.76 42.32
C LEU A 26 -29.59 -8.86 42.12
N LEU A 27 -28.59 -8.90 43.01
CA LEU A 27 -27.37 -8.10 42.91
C LEU A 27 -26.09 -8.91 42.69
N LEU A 28 -26.19 -10.20 42.39
CA LEU A 28 -25.00 -11.07 42.13
C LEU A 28 -24.94 -11.62 40.69
N LEU A 29 -25.73 -11.11 39.75
CA LEU A 29 -25.69 -11.52 38.35
C LEU A 29 -25.21 -10.42 37.37
N GLY A 30 -24.62 -9.34 37.89
CA GLY A 30 -24.16 -8.19 37.11
C GLY A 30 -22.64 -8.05 36.92
N SER A 31 -21.81 -9.02 37.38
CA SER A 31 -20.34 -8.86 37.36
C SER A 31 -19.54 -9.95 36.62
N LEU A 32 -20.18 -10.62 35.69
CA LEU A 32 -19.48 -11.62 34.86
C LEU A 32 -19.92 -11.45 33.40
N LEU A 33 -19.38 -10.46 32.67
CA LEU A 33 -19.17 -10.47 31.21
C LEU A 33 -18.50 -9.17 30.75
N SER A 34 -17.35 -8.86 31.34
CA SER A 34 -16.35 -8.07 30.63
C SER A 34 -15.05 -8.88 30.54
N LEU A 35 -15.17 -10.10 29.98
CA LEU A 35 -14.00 -10.63 29.28
C LEU A 35 -13.83 -9.74 28.07
N GLY A 36 -13.01 -8.71 28.23
CA GLY A 36 -12.40 -8.04 27.12
C GLY A 36 -11.73 -9.10 26.27
N LEU A 37 -12.31 -9.41 25.13
CA LEU A 37 -11.57 -9.95 24.00
C LEU A 37 -10.45 -8.93 23.77
N ALA A 38 -9.29 -9.14 24.42
CA ALA A 38 -8.05 -8.67 23.91
C ALA A 38 -7.98 -9.32 22.52
N GLN A 39 -8.44 -8.60 21.51
CA GLN A 39 -8.03 -8.87 20.15
C GLN A 39 -6.51 -8.80 20.22
N ALA A 40 -5.88 -9.97 20.26
CA ALA A 40 -4.51 -10.08 19.86
C ALA A 40 -4.53 -9.53 18.43
N SER A 41 -4.11 -8.29 18.28
CA SER A 41 -3.63 -7.79 17.02
C SER A 41 -2.43 -8.68 16.70
N THR A 42 -2.68 -9.78 16.02
CA THR A 42 -1.63 -10.44 15.28
C THR A 42 -1.07 -9.34 14.39
N ASP A 43 0.20 -9.07 14.55
CA ASP A 43 0.96 -8.10 13.78
C ASP A 43 1.12 -8.64 12.35
N ASP A 44 -0.02 -8.90 11.67
CA ASP A 44 -0.13 -9.36 10.28
C ASP A 44 0.48 -8.36 9.29
N ASN A 45 0.93 -7.21 9.81
CA ASN A 45 1.52 -6.13 9.03
C ASN A 45 3.04 -6.23 8.91
N LEU A 46 3.70 -7.08 9.68
CA LEU A 46 5.15 -7.22 9.59
C LEU A 46 5.55 -8.12 8.41
N CYS A 47 6.40 -7.58 7.54
CA CYS A 47 7.10 -8.40 6.56
C CYS A 47 8.12 -9.28 7.29
N ILE A 48 8.03 -10.60 7.12
CA ILE A 48 8.72 -11.60 7.95
C ILE A 48 10.24 -11.39 8.01
N PRO A 49 10.87 -11.64 9.15
CA PRO A 49 12.30 -11.40 9.39
C PRO A 49 13.21 -12.26 8.49
N TYR A 50 14.36 -11.70 8.19
CA TYR A 50 15.38 -12.29 7.36
C TYR A 50 16.74 -12.15 8.05
N THR A 51 17.77 -12.72 7.44
CA THR A 51 19.15 -12.59 7.95
C THR A 51 19.86 -11.45 7.21
N ALA A 52 20.33 -10.43 7.93
CA ALA A 52 21.17 -9.37 7.39
C ALA A 52 22.46 -9.95 6.80
N SER A 53 22.83 -9.45 5.63
CA SER A 53 24.04 -9.87 4.94
C SER A 53 25.24 -8.98 5.28
N GLU A 54 24.98 -7.71 5.63
CA GLU A 54 26.05 -6.72 5.83
C GLU A 54 25.59 -5.62 6.79
N LYS A 55 26.47 -5.13 7.66
CA LYS A 55 26.30 -3.92 8.47
C LYS A 55 27.05 -2.76 7.86
N VAL A 56 26.41 -1.60 7.80
CA VAL A 56 26.92 -0.39 7.15
C VAL A 56 26.58 0.85 7.97
N THR A 57 27.23 1.98 7.69
CA THR A 57 26.97 3.24 8.37
C THR A 57 26.35 4.25 7.40
N LEU A 58 25.25 4.89 7.81
CA LEU A 58 24.58 5.93 7.05
C LEU A 58 25.42 7.23 7.02
N ALA A 59 25.61 7.80 5.83
CA ALA A 59 26.25 9.10 5.64
C ALA A 59 25.26 10.20 5.26
N HIS A 60 24.24 9.88 4.42
CA HIS A 60 23.28 10.89 3.96
C HIS A 60 21.97 10.24 3.51
N ILE A 61 20.85 10.97 3.64
CA ILE A 61 19.54 10.63 3.12
C ILE A 61 19.29 11.51 1.89
N ASN A 62 19.33 10.90 0.69
CA ASN A 62 19.19 11.63 -0.57
C ASN A 62 17.73 12.01 -0.83
N ASP A 63 16.85 11.01 -0.74
CA ASP A 63 15.40 11.10 -0.91
C ASP A 63 14.69 9.99 -0.10
N GLY A 64 13.42 9.70 -0.40
CA GLY A 64 12.63 8.70 0.33
C GLY A 64 13.07 7.25 0.09
N ASP A 65 13.83 6.95 -0.96
CA ASP A 65 14.24 5.58 -1.30
C ASP A 65 15.70 5.43 -1.73
N THR A 66 16.50 6.47 -1.52
CA THR A 66 17.93 6.48 -1.85
C THR A 66 18.75 7.02 -0.68
N LEU A 67 19.74 6.25 -0.25
CA LEU A 67 20.64 6.55 0.87
C LEU A 67 22.09 6.54 0.39
N THR A 68 22.94 7.36 1.02
CA THR A 68 24.42 7.32 0.83
C THR A 68 25.07 6.76 2.08
N LEU A 69 25.98 5.80 1.92
CA LEU A 69 26.75 5.21 3.00
C LEU A 69 28.10 5.91 3.20
N LYS A 70 28.71 5.71 4.38
CA LYS A 70 30.07 6.25 4.67
C LYS A 70 31.17 5.72 3.74
N ASP A 71 31.00 4.54 3.16
CA ASP A 71 31.91 3.96 2.18
C ASP A 71 31.71 4.50 0.74
N GLY A 72 30.79 5.45 0.56
CA GLY A 72 30.49 6.10 -0.70
C GLY A 72 29.44 5.39 -1.56
N ARG A 73 28.97 4.20 -1.19
CA ARG A 73 27.90 3.50 -1.93
C ARG A 73 26.58 4.27 -1.83
N LEU A 74 25.87 4.31 -2.98
CA LEU A 74 24.47 4.72 -3.03
C LEU A 74 23.61 3.47 -2.89
N ILE A 75 22.70 3.46 -1.93
CA ILE A 75 21.72 2.39 -1.73
C ILE A 75 20.40 2.83 -2.35
N ARG A 76 19.86 2.02 -3.27
CA ARG A 76 18.47 2.14 -3.73
C ARG A 76 17.62 1.07 -3.07
N LEU A 77 16.58 1.46 -2.37
CA LEU A 77 15.69 0.56 -1.68
C LEU A 77 14.93 -0.33 -2.66
N ILE A 78 15.02 -1.67 -2.48
CA ILE A 78 14.32 -2.65 -3.32
C ILE A 78 12.83 -2.63 -3.00
N GLY A 79 12.00 -2.76 -4.03
CA GLY A 79 10.57 -3.01 -3.89
C GLY A 79 9.71 -1.78 -3.60
N VAL A 80 10.32 -0.59 -3.51
CA VAL A 80 9.61 0.67 -3.27
C VAL A 80 10.03 1.75 -4.27
N ASN A 81 9.18 2.75 -4.43
CA ASN A 81 9.45 3.96 -5.22
C ASN A 81 8.84 5.15 -4.49
N ALA A 82 9.68 5.94 -3.86
CA ALA A 82 9.27 7.22 -3.27
C ALA A 82 9.18 8.30 -4.37
N PRO A 83 8.46 9.40 -4.11
CA PRO A 83 8.50 10.56 -4.98
C PRO A 83 9.91 11.15 -5.08
N GLU A 84 10.33 11.47 -6.30
CA GLU A 84 11.70 11.93 -6.60
C GLU A 84 11.91 13.41 -6.25
N ILE A 85 13.05 13.72 -5.65
CA ILE A 85 13.52 15.10 -5.47
C ILE A 85 14.41 15.46 -6.67
N ASP A 86 14.06 16.53 -7.38
CA ASP A 86 14.97 17.10 -8.37
C ASP A 86 15.96 18.03 -7.67
N HIS A 87 17.20 17.57 -7.50
CA HIS A 87 18.24 18.31 -6.80
C HIS A 87 18.79 19.50 -7.62
N GLN A 88 18.62 19.48 -8.94
CA GLN A 88 19.05 20.56 -9.82
C GLN A 88 17.96 21.63 -9.94
N TYR A 89 16.72 21.23 -10.06
CA TYR A 89 15.55 22.11 -10.19
C TYR A 89 14.49 21.75 -9.14
N PRO A 90 14.59 22.22 -7.90
CA PRO A 90 13.69 21.83 -6.80
C PRO A 90 12.20 22.01 -7.09
N SER A 91 11.83 22.96 -7.97
CA SER A 91 10.46 23.18 -8.42
C SER A 91 9.91 22.05 -9.29
N LEU A 92 10.76 21.18 -9.82
CA LEU A 92 10.39 19.99 -10.61
C LEU A 92 10.31 18.74 -9.75
N SER A 93 10.60 18.84 -8.45
CA SER A 93 10.44 17.71 -7.53
C SER A 93 9.00 17.20 -7.54
N GLN A 94 8.85 15.90 -7.46
CA GLN A 94 7.53 15.30 -7.36
C GLN A 94 6.85 15.68 -6.05
N ARG A 95 5.54 15.86 -6.10
CA ARG A 95 4.75 16.15 -4.91
C ARG A 95 4.99 15.10 -3.83
N TYR A 96 5.11 15.53 -2.59
CA TYR A 96 5.35 14.67 -1.42
C TYR A 96 6.77 14.08 -1.31
N SER A 97 7.73 14.52 -2.14
CA SER A 97 9.10 14.01 -2.12
C SER A 97 9.89 14.47 -0.89
N LEU A 98 9.69 15.73 -0.46
CA LEU A 98 10.34 16.26 0.74
C LEU A 98 9.81 15.63 2.01
N GLU A 99 8.50 15.34 2.06
CA GLU A 99 7.85 14.64 3.16
C GLU A 99 8.34 13.20 3.27
N ALA A 100 8.50 12.51 2.13
CA ALA A 100 9.05 11.15 2.11
C ALA A 100 10.49 11.12 2.65
N ARG A 101 11.34 12.06 2.21
CA ARG A 101 12.70 12.23 2.75
C ARG A 101 12.69 12.58 4.24
N ALA A 102 11.82 13.50 4.67
CA ALA A 102 11.69 13.88 6.07
C ALA A 102 11.24 12.70 6.94
N PHE A 103 10.35 11.85 6.44
CA PHE A 103 9.95 10.63 7.12
C PHE A 103 11.15 9.69 7.34
N VAL A 104 11.96 9.43 6.31
CA VAL A 104 13.19 8.64 6.46
C VAL A 104 14.12 9.27 7.50
N ALA A 105 14.28 10.59 7.48
CA ALA A 105 15.11 11.34 8.45
C ALA A 105 14.54 11.31 9.88
N SER A 106 13.26 11.03 10.05
CA SER A 106 12.66 10.80 11.37
C SER A 106 13.00 9.41 11.94
N LYS A 107 13.31 8.44 11.08
CA LYS A 107 13.64 7.06 11.44
C LYS A 107 15.14 6.80 11.52
N LEU A 108 15.93 7.53 10.75
CA LEU A 108 17.38 7.33 10.60
C LEU A 108 18.13 8.64 10.82
N LYS A 109 19.31 8.54 11.46
CA LYS A 109 20.25 9.66 11.65
C LYS A 109 21.57 9.37 10.96
N VAL A 110 22.23 10.40 10.45
CA VAL A 110 23.61 10.26 9.95
C VAL A 110 24.48 9.69 11.04
N GLY A 111 25.21 8.62 10.72
CA GLY A 111 26.03 7.84 11.63
C GLY A 111 25.39 6.58 12.15
N ASP A 112 24.10 6.36 11.94
CA ASP A 112 23.43 5.12 12.36
C ASP A 112 24.01 3.90 11.65
N GLU A 113 24.11 2.79 12.38
CA GLU A 113 24.39 1.47 11.83
C GLU A 113 23.10 0.90 11.25
N LEU A 114 23.15 0.49 9.98
CA LEU A 114 22.09 -0.15 9.26
C LEU A 114 22.46 -1.57 8.90
N ALA A 115 21.48 -2.45 8.78
CA ALA A 115 21.68 -3.80 8.27
C ALA A 115 21.09 -3.91 6.85
N LEU A 116 21.88 -4.48 5.94
CA LEU A 116 21.48 -4.68 4.54
C LEU A 116 21.17 -6.15 4.27
N MET A 117 20.11 -6.38 3.49
CA MET A 117 19.86 -7.64 2.81
C MET A 117 19.82 -7.36 1.29
N PHE A 118 20.57 -8.13 0.51
CA PHE A 118 20.62 -7.95 -0.94
C PHE A 118 19.57 -8.81 -1.63
N GLY A 119 19.05 -8.29 -2.75
CA GLY A 119 18.29 -9.08 -3.70
C GLY A 119 19.17 -9.91 -4.63
N PRO A 120 18.59 -10.66 -5.58
CA PRO A 120 19.32 -11.42 -6.58
C PRO A 120 20.23 -10.54 -7.46
N THR A 121 19.79 -9.32 -7.77
CA THR A 121 20.56 -8.31 -8.49
C THR A 121 21.12 -7.31 -7.48
N LYS A 122 22.44 -7.16 -7.45
CA LYS A 122 23.11 -6.28 -6.48
C LYS A 122 23.21 -4.82 -6.92
N LEU A 123 23.29 -4.56 -8.21
CA LEU A 123 23.47 -3.21 -8.77
C LEU A 123 22.36 -2.92 -9.79
N ASP A 124 21.90 -1.69 -9.80
CA ASP A 124 21.05 -1.20 -10.87
C ASP A 124 21.87 -0.67 -12.06
N PRO A 125 21.25 -0.31 -13.21
CA PRO A 125 21.96 0.23 -14.38
C PRO A 125 22.70 1.55 -14.11
N TYR A 126 22.45 2.22 -13.00
CA TYR A 126 23.10 3.48 -12.59
C TYR A 126 24.25 3.24 -11.60
N GLY A 127 24.54 1.97 -11.26
CA GLY A 127 25.59 1.59 -10.31
C GLY A 127 25.19 1.72 -8.84
N ARG A 128 23.91 1.96 -8.52
CA ARG A 128 23.42 2.00 -7.13
C ARG A 128 23.28 0.56 -6.60
N THR A 129 23.67 0.36 -5.35
CA THR A 129 23.48 -0.92 -4.67
C THR A 129 22.01 -1.13 -4.31
N LEU A 130 21.44 -2.24 -4.73
CA LEU A 130 20.05 -2.62 -4.46
C LEU A 130 19.99 -3.40 -3.14
N ALA A 131 19.23 -2.89 -2.15
CA ALA A 131 19.13 -3.55 -0.84
C ALA A 131 17.78 -3.31 -0.16
N TYR A 132 17.44 -4.24 0.73
CA TYR A 132 16.51 -4.01 1.82
C TYR A 132 17.30 -3.44 2.98
N VAL A 133 16.76 -2.39 3.62
CA VAL A 133 17.45 -1.67 4.69
C VAL A 133 16.69 -1.85 5.98
N PHE A 134 17.41 -2.30 7.00
CA PHE A 134 16.87 -2.48 8.35
C PHE A 134 17.56 -1.52 9.30
N THR A 135 16.78 -0.91 10.15
CA THR A 135 17.24 -0.04 11.24
C THR A 135 17.93 -0.86 12.33
N ALA A 136 18.59 -0.21 13.27
CA ALA A 136 19.28 -0.88 14.37
C ALA A 136 18.35 -1.71 15.28
N ASP A 137 17.08 -1.31 15.37
CA ASP A 137 16.02 -2.01 16.10
C ASP A 137 15.30 -3.07 15.23
N GLY A 138 15.79 -3.32 14.01
CA GLY A 138 15.32 -4.40 13.14
C GLY A 138 14.08 -4.08 12.30
N LEU A 139 13.63 -2.82 12.26
CA LEU A 139 12.52 -2.42 11.38
C LEU A 139 12.95 -2.36 9.92
N LEU A 140 12.15 -2.92 9.03
CA LEU A 140 12.35 -2.81 7.59
C LEU A 140 11.89 -1.43 7.09
N LEU A 141 12.81 -0.59 6.64
CA LEU A 141 12.52 0.79 6.22
C LEU A 141 11.48 0.85 5.10
N GLN A 142 11.54 -0.07 4.15
CA GLN A 142 10.56 -0.17 3.04
C GLN A 142 9.14 -0.43 3.55
N GLN A 143 9.00 -1.26 4.58
CA GLN A 143 7.71 -1.52 5.21
C GLN A 143 7.12 -0.25 5.79
N GLU A 144 7.92 0.50 6.56
CA GLU A 144 7.51 1.76 7.18
C GLU A 144 7.06 2.79 6.11
N LEU A 145 7.83 2.91 5.03
CA LEU A 145 7.50 3.81 3.92
C LEU A 145 6.17 3.46 3.26
N LEU A 146 5.92 2.19 3.00
CA LEU A 146 4.68 1.72 2.36
C LEU A 146 3.48 1.87 3.29
N GLN A 147 3.61 1.45 4.54
CA GLN A 147 2.53 1.47 5.52
C GLN A 147 2.02 2.89 5.79
N GLN A 148 2.93 3.86 5.80
CA GLN A 148 2.61 5.28 6.03
C GLN A 148 2.33 6.06 4.74
N GLY A 149 2.40 5.39 3.57
CA GLY A 149 2.13 6.01 2.28
C GLY A 149 3.19 7.02 1.83
N PHE A 150 4.47 6.82 2.18
CA PHE A 150 5.58 7.65 1.69
C PHE A 150 6.25 7.09 0.44
N ALA A 151 5.88 5.87 0.02
CA ALA A 151 6.33 5.25 -1.21
C ALA A 151 5.24 4.37 -1.83
N MET A 152 5.37 4.08 -3.12
CA MET A 152 4.59 3.07 -3.84
C MET A 152 5.36 1.76 -3.87
N ALA A 153 4.65 0.63 -3.81
CA ALA A 153 5.26 -0.68 -4.07
C ALA A 153 5.68 -0.76 -5.54
N ARG A 154 6.92 -1.24 -5.78
CA ARG A 154 7.51 -1.35 -7.11
C ARG A 154 8.16 -2.71 -7.30
N VAL A 155 7.49 -3.58 -8.03
CA VAL A 155 7.98 -4.94 -8.28
C VAL A 155 8.43 -5.05 -9.73
N TYR A 156 9.73 -5.29 -9.97
CA TYR A 156 10.28 -5.58 -11.30
C TYR A 156 10.51 -7.08 -11.50
N GLN A 157 10.81 -7.77 -10.42
CA GLN A 157 11.03 -9.20 -10.37
C GLN A 157 10.51 -9.72 -9.03
N GLU A 158 10.21 -10.99 -8.98
CA GLU A 158 9.79 -11.63 -7.73
C GLU A 158 10.85 -11.44 -6.63
N HIS A 159 10.41 -11.09 -5.44
CA HIS A 159 11.27 -10.88 -4.27
C HIS A 159 10.52 -11.26 -2.98
N PRO A 160 11.22 -11.60 -1.88
CA PRO A 160 10.58 -12.23 -0.71
C PRO A 160 9.49 -11.39 -0.04
N PHE A 161 9.49 -10.08 -0.23
CA PHE A 161 8.53 -9.18 0.43
C PHE A 161 7.43 -8.64 -0.49
N TRP A 162 7.34 -9.06 -1.76
CA TRP A 162 6.46 -8.39 -2.71
C TRP A 162 4.96 -8.46 -2.33
N GLU A 163 4.49 -9.60 -1.77
CA GLU A 163 3.09 -9.73 -1.31
C GLU A 163 2.82 -8.84 -0.09
N CYS A 164 3.76 -8.84 0.86
CA CYS A 164 3.69 -7.97 2.02
C CYS A 164 3.63 -6.49 1.59
N PHE A 165 4.51 -6.07 0.70
CA PHE A 165 4.56 -4.69 0.19
C PHE A 165 3.29 -4.29 -0.54
N ALA A 166 2.74 -5.18 -1.37
CA ALA A 166 1.47 -4.95 -2.06
C ALA A 166 0.31 -4.77 -1.07
N ARG A 167 0.27 -5.56 0.00
CA ARG A 167 -0.74 -5.46 1.06
C ARG A 167 -0.62 -4.15 1.83
N LEU A 168 0.58 -3.77 2.24
CA LEU A 168 0.83 -2.51 2.98
C LEU A 168 0.45 -1.30 2.13
N GLU A 169 0.83 -1.28 0.86
CA GLU A 169 0.39 -0.23 -0.06
C GLU A 169 -1.14 -0.18 -0.17
N GLN A 170 -1.79 -1.33 -0.32
CA GLN A 170 -3.24 -1.38 -0.42
C GLN A 170 -3.92 -0.81 0.83
N GLN A 171 -3.40 -1.10 2.02
CA GLN A 171 -3.88 -0.53 3.27
C GLN A 171 -3.71 0.99 3.30
N ALA A 172 -2.51 1.50 2.94
CA ALA A 172 -2.24 2.94 2.87
C ALA A 172 -3.16 3.65 1.87
N ARG A 173 -3.43 3.04 0.71
CA ARG A 173 -4.39 3.55 -0.30
C ARG A 173 -5.81 3.62 0.24
N THR A 174 -6.29 2.57 0.91
CA THR A 174 -7.64 2.54 1.48
C THR A 174 -7.84 3.61 2.55
N GLN A 175 -6.77 3.95 3.26
CA GLN A 175 -6.77 4.99 4.30
C GLN A 175 -6.47 6.40 3.75
N ASN A 176 -6.21 6.56 2.45
CA ASN A 176 -5.70 7.78 1.84
C ASN A 176 -4.45 8.32 2.56
N ALA A 177 -3.57 7.43 3.05
CA ALA A 177 -2.40 7.80 3.81
C ALA A 177 -1.29 8.37 2.91
N GLY A 178 -0.58 9.39 3.40
CA GLY A 178 0.59 9.94 2.75
C GLY A 178 0.33 10.42 1.31
N LEU A 179 1.10 9.91 0.35
CA LEU A 179 0.98 10.28 -1.08
C LEU A 179 -0.39 9.92 -1.69
N TRP A 180 -1.11 8.95 -1.09
CA TRP A 180 -2.38 8.47 -1.63
C TRP A 180 -3.55 9.46 -1.48
N GLN A 181 -3.38 10.53 -0.70
CA GLN A 181 -4.33 11.64 -0.62
C GLN A 181 -4.32 12.56 -1.87
N PHE A 182 -3.35 12.39 -2.79
CA PHE A 182 -3.16 13.27 -3.93
C PHE A 182 -3.50 12.58 -5.24
N ASP A 183 -4.22 13.30 -6.13
CA ASP A 183 -4.60 12.83 -7.47
C ASP A 183 -3.40 12.48 -8.35
N ASP A 184 -2.22 13.06 -8.05
CA ASP A 184 -0.96 12.76 -8.75
C ASP A 184 -0.61 11.25 -8.71
N TYR A 185 -1.06 10.55 -7.66
CA TYR A 185 -0.79 9.13 -7.42
C TYR A 185 -2.01 8.24 -7.65
N ALA A 186 -3.17 8.82 -7.94
CA ALA A 186 -4.38 8.07 -8.29
C ALA A 186 -4.24 7.39 -9.68
N PRO A 187 -4.97 6.30 -9.94
CA PRO A 187 -5.05 5.72 -11.27
C PRO A 187 -5.65 6.70 -12.29
N ARG A 188 -4.89 7.01 -13.34
CA ARG A 188 -5.28 7.93 -14.42
C ARG A 188 -5.92 7.15 -15.56
N ALA A 189 -7.00 7.66 -16.12
CA ALA A 189 -7.60 7.07 -17.33
C ALA A 189 -6.63 7.14 -18.52
N THR A 190 -6.66 6.15 -19.41
CA THR A 190 -5.84 6.13 -20.64
C THR A 190 -5.99 7.39 -21.46
N SER A 191 -7.19 7.99 -21.49
CA SER A 191 -7.54 9.19 -22.28
C SER A 191 -6.85 10.48 -21.82
N VAL A 192 -6.35 10.54 -20.55
CA VAL A 192 -5.68 11.73 -20.03
C VAL A 192 -4.16 11.59 -19.97
N ILE A 193 -3.62 10.44 -20.39
CA ILE A 193 -2.17 10.22 -20.46
C ILE A 193 -1.58 11.09 -21.57
N GLY A 194 -0.53 11.85 -21.24
CA GLY A 194 0.10 12.80 -22.15
C GLY A 194 1.61 12.98 -21.92
N GLN A 195 2.20 13.96 -22.61
CA GLN A 195 3.66 14.21 -22.57
C GLN A 195 4.20 14.48 -21.15
N GLN A 196 3.39 15.05 -20.27
CA GLN A 196 3.71 15.27 -18.86
C GLN A 196 3.92 13.96 -18.07
N ASP A 197 3.47 12.83 -18.61
CA ASP A 197 3.59 11.52 -17.97
C ASP A 197 4.75 10.69 -18.54
N LEU A 198 5.38 11.15 -19.63
CA LEU A 198 6.48 10.45 -20.28
C LEU A 198 7.63 10.22 -19.30
N ASN A 199 8.11 8.99 -19.26
CA ASN A 199 9.16 8.52 -18.36
C ASN A 199 8.82 8.50 -16.86
N HIS A 200 7.62 8.91 -16.45
CA HIS A 200 7.17 8.79 -15.08
C HIS A 200 6.56 7.41 -14.79
N TYR A 201 6.68 6.98 -13.54
CA TYR A 201 5.98 5.80 -13.04
C TYR A 201 4.54 6.20 -12.68
N ARG A 202 3.55 5.56 -13.30
CA ARG A 202 2.13 5.89 -13.13
C ARG A 202 1.28 4.65 -12.90
N LEU A 203 0.12 4.86 -12.29
CA LEU A 203 -1.00 3.94 -12.32
C LEU A 203 -1.93 4.38 -13.45
N VAL A 204 -2.24 3.48 -14.38
CA VAL A 204 -3.12 3.76 -15.53
C VAL A 204 -4.30 2.82 -15.47
N ARG A 205 -5.51 3.38 -15.52
CA ARG A 205 -6.77 2.64 -15.56
C ARG A 205 -7.31 2.61 -16.97
N GLY A 206 -7.78 1.44 -17.42
CA GLY A 206 -8.49 1.28 -18.69
C GLY A 206 -9.21 -0.05 -18.75
N VAL A 207 -10.02 -0.23 -19.78
CA VAL A 207 -10.73 -1.48 -20.06
C VAL A 207 -9.95 -2.27 -21.10
N VAL A 208 -9.71 -3.56 -20.84
CA VAL A 208 -9.04 -4.44 -21.81
C VAL A 208 -9.98 -4.68 -22.99
N THR A 209 -9.62 -4.17 -24.16
CA THR A 209 -10.42 -4.28 -25.39
C THR A 209 -9.90 -5.35 -26.33
N ASP A 210 -8.58 -5.60 -26.32
CA ASP A 210 -7.99 -6.59 -27.24
C ASP A 210 -6.63 -7.12 -26.71
N PHE A 211 -6.12 -8.17 -27.36
CA PHE A 211 -4.82 -8.78 -27.16
C PHE A 211 -4.10 -8.99 -28.50
N GLU A 212 -2.85 -8.56 -28.58
CA GLU A 212 -2.01 -8.74 -29.75
C GLU A 212 -0.67 -9.41 -29.37
N ARG A 213 -0.26 -10.46 -30.10
CA ARG A 213 1.11 -10.99 -30.01
C ARG A 213 1.98 -10.36 -31.08
N LYS A 214 2.99 -9.59 -30.67
CA LYS A 214 3.89 -8.92 -31.60
C LYS A 214 5.29 -8.80 -31.02
N GLY A 215 6.27 -9.23 -31.81
CA GLY A 215 7.66 -9.27 -31.37
C GLY A 215 7.82 -10.18 -30.15
N GLN A 216 8.53 -9.67 -29.15
CA GLN A 216 8.80 -10.39 -27.90
C GLN A 216 7.72 -10.19 -26.82
N TYR A 217 6.61 -9.52 -27.16
CA TYR A 217 5.56 -9.17 -26.20
C TYR A 217 4.21 -9.76 -26.57
N LEU A 218 3.46 -10.12 -25.53
CA LEU A 218 2.01 -10.14 -25.55
C LEU A 218 1.53 -8.77 -25.13
N TRP A 219 0.79 -8.08 -25.98
CA TRP A 219 0.22 -6.78 -25.71
C TRP A 219 -1.23 -6.92 -25.25
N LEU A 220 -1.58 -6.32 -24.10
CA LEU A 220 -2.94 -6.00 -23.77
C LEU A 220 -3.21 -4.59 -24.30
N ILE A 221 -4.35 -4.40 -24.94
CA ILE A 221 -4.79 -3.10 -25.44
C ILE A 221 -5.90 -2.61 -24.53
N LEU A 222 -5.71 -1.43 -23.95
CA LEU A 222 -6.68 -0.78 -23.09
C LEU A 222 -7.32 0.38 -23.86
N ASP A 223 -8.67 0.44 -23.83
CA ASP A 223 -9.47 1.50 -24.46
C ASP A 223 -9.03 1.80 -25.91
N ASP A 224 -8.64 0.76 -26.66
CA ASP A 224 -8.22 0.74 -28.07
C ASP A 224 -6.91 1.50 -28.38
N ASN A 225 -6.30 2.19 -27.44
CA ASN A 225 -5.17 3.09 -27.71
C ASN A 225 -4.00 3.07 -26.74
N PHE A 226 -4.10 2.37 -25.62
CA PHE A 226 -3.03 2.24 -24.63
C PHE A 226 -2.53 0.80 -24.56
N TYR A 227 -1.22 0.60 -24.59
CA TYR A 227 -0.59 -0.70 -24.75
C TYR A 227 0.15 -1.16 -23.49
N VAL A 228 -0.12 -2.37 -23.05
CA VAL A 228 0.59 -3.01 -21.91
C VAL A 228 1.35 -4.21 -22.43
N GLY A 229 2.67 -4.08 -22.49
CA GLY A 229 3.56 -5.15 -22.99
C GLY A 229 3.97 -6.10 -21.89
N ILE A 230 3.65 -7.38 -22.06
CA ILE A 230 4.07 -8.48 -21.21
C ILE A 230 5.12 -9.27 -21.96
N PRO A 231 6.39 -9.37 -21.48
CA PRO A 231 7.41 -10.18 -22.13
C PRO A 231 6.96 -11.64 -22.25
N GLN A 232 7.09 -12.25 -23.44
CA GLN A 232 6.71 -13.64 -23.64
C GLN A 232 7.57 -14.60 -22.82
N ALA A 233 8.86 -14.29 -22.64
CA ALA A 233 9.72 -14.95 -21.67
C ALA A 233 9.22 -14.60 -20.25
N GLY A 234 8.61 -15.54 -19.56
CA GLY A 234 8.02 -15.33 -18.22
C GLY A 234 6.53 -15.00 -18.21
N SER A 235 5.86 -14.97 -19.38
CA SER A 235 4.41 -14.73 -19.46
C SER A 235 3.57 -15.78 -18.71
N GLY A 236 4.11 -16.95 -18.40
CA GLY A 236 3.45 -17.97 -17.59
C GLY A 236 3.06 -17.48 -16.20
N ASN A 237 3.83 -16.58 -15.60
CA ASN A 237 3.51 -15.97 -14.30
C ASN A 237 2.27 -15.07 -14.36
N PHE A 238 1.91 -14.59 -15.54
CA PHE A 238 0.73 -13.74 -15.77
C PHE A 238 -0.55 -14.55 -16.05
N SER A 239 -0.49 -15.87 -16.06
CA SER A 239 -1.63 -16.72 -16.43
C SER A 239 -2.90 -16.46 -15.61
N LYS A 240 -2.76 -16.13 -14.32
CA LYS A 240 -3.89 -15.79 -13.44
C LYS A 240 -4.51 -14.43 -13.76
N VAL A 241 -3.70 -13.46 -14.22
CA VAL A 241 -4.15 -12.12 -14.59
C VAL A 241 -4.68 -12.11 -16.02
N LEU A 242 -4.07 -12.92 -16.89
CA LEU A 242 -4.41 -13.06 -18.31
C LEU A 242 -5.45 -14.15 -18.58
N ALA A 243 -5.91 -14.86 -17.55
CA ALA A 243 -7.03 -15.79 -17.74
C ALA A 243 -8.11 -15.06 -18.54
N LEU A 244 -8.73 -15.75 -19.50
CA LEU A 244 -9.73 -15.28 -20.49
C LEU A 244 -10.84 -14.34 -19.97
N ASN A 245 -10.85 -14.11 -18.66
CA ASN A 245 -11.77 -13.24 -17.94
C ASN A 245 -11.35 -11.76 -17.88
N SER A 246 -10.18 -11.36 -18.38
CA SER A 246 -9.76 -9.95 -18.35
C SER A 246 -10.30 -9.13 -19.53
N LEU A 247 -10.69 -9.76 -20.62
CA LEU A 247 -11.32 -9.06 -21.75
C LEU A 247 -12.62 -8.38 -21.30
N LYS A 248 -12.79 -7.11 -21.65
CA LYS A 248 -13.87 -6.24 -21.19
C LYS A 248 -13.90 -5.96 -19.68
N ARG A 249 -12.81 -6.24 -18.96
CA ARG A 249 -12.65 -5.90 -17.56
C ARG A 249 -11.81 -4.63 -17.40
N ALA A 250 -12.17 -3.81 -16.44
CA ALA A 250 -11.35 -2.69 -16.03
C ALA A 250 -10.12 -3.20 -15.26
N VAL A 251 -8.97 -2.64 -15.60
CA VAL A 251 -7.68 -2.94 -14.96
C VAL A 251 -6.98 -1.66 -14.56
N VAL A 252 -6.18 -1.74 -13.50
CA VAL A 252 -5.16 -0.75 -13.20
C VAL A 252 -3.80 -1.37 -13.46
N VAL A 253 -3.02 -0.72 -14.31
CA VAL A 253 -1.66 -1.11 -14.65
C VAL A 253 -0.69 -0.09 -14.09
N ARG A 254 0.40 -0.55 -13.50
CA ARG A 254 1.45 0.33 -12.96
C ARG A 254 2.77 0.11 -13.65
N GLY A 255 3.46 1.20 -13.99
CA GLY A 255 4.77 1.12 -14.60
C GLY A 255 5.27 2.46 -15.13
N LYS A 256 6.48 2.44 -15.66
CA LYS A 256 7.06 3.59 -16.36
C LYS A 256 6.37 3.76 -17.70
N LEU A 257 5.94 4.98 -18.00
CA LEU A 257 5.29 5.33 -19.26
C LEU A 257 6.29 5.59 -20.35
N TYR A 258 6.05 5.00 -21.51
CA TYR A 258 6.80 5.20 -22.73
C TYR A 258 5.88 5.66 -23.85
N PHE A 259 6.42 6.43 -24.78
CA PHE A 259 5.74 6.75 -26.02
C PHE A 259 6.59 6.24 -27.19
N SER A 260 6.09 5.24 -27.90
CA SER A 260 6.82 4.61 -29.00
C SER A 260 5.82 4.17 -30.08
N TYR A 261 6.21 4.27 -31.36
CA TYR A 261 5.36 3.96 -32.51
C TYR A 261 3.99 4.67 -32.47
N LYS A 262 3.98 5.93 -32.00
CA LYS A 262 2.78 6.77 -31.80
C LYS A 262 1.77 6.19 -30.80
N LYS A 263 2.23 5.36 -29.84
CA LYS A 263 1.40 4.69 -28.85
C LYS A 263 1.97 4.91 -27.45
N TRP A 264 1.08 5.19 -26.51
CA TRP A 264 1.41 5.15 -25.09
C TRP A 264 1.48 3.71 -24.62
N GLN A 265 2.49 3.39 -23.84
CA GLN A 265 2.71 2.02 -23.38
C GLN A 265 3.40 1.93 -22.01
N ILE A 266 3.11 0.84 -21.34
CA ILE A 266 3.81 0.36 -20.14
C ILE A 266 4.31 -1.04 -20.43
N ILE A 267 5.57 -1.34 -20.09
CA ILE A 267 6.09 -2.70 -20.07
C ILE A 267 6.03 -3.19 -18.63
N VAL A 268 5.37 -4.31 -18.41
CA VAL A 268 5.25 -4.96 -17.11
C VAL A 268 6.10 -6.21 -17.07
N SER A 269 6.75 -6.45 -15.95
CA SER A 269 7.64 -7.61 -15.74
C SER A 269 7.13 -8.54 -14.65
N HIS A 270 6.15 -8.11 -13.85
CA HIS A 270 5.59 -8.89 -12.76
C HIS A 270 4.06 -8.78 -12.72
N PRO A 271 3.32 -9.86 -12.40
CA PRO A 271 1.84 -9.86 -12.37
C PRO A 271 1.23 -8.82 -11.43
N SER A 272 1.89 -8.49 -10.32
CA SER A 272 1.42 -7.46 -9.37
C SER A 272 1.34 -6.05 -9.97
N GLN A 273 1.91 -5.84 -11.16
CA GLN A 273 1.79 -4.58 -11.88
C GLN A 273 0.44 -4.41 -12.59
N ILE A 274 -0.38 -5.45 -12.63
CA ILE A 274 -1.72 -5.43 -13.20
C ILE A 274 -2.71 -5.89 -12.13
N SER A 275 -3.68 -5.06 -11.78
CA SER A 275 -4.78 -5.41 -10.89
C SER A 275 -6.11 -5.31 -11.61
N LEU A 276 -6.97 -6.32 -11.43
CA LEU A 276 -8.37 -6.23 -11.87
C LEU A 276 -9.11 -5.28 -10.94
N GLU A 277 -9.89 -4.37 -11.51
CA GLU A 277 -10.85 -3.62 -10.71
C GLU A 277 -12.12 -4.46 -10.54
N ASN A 278 -12.60 -4.51 -9.31
CA ASN A 278 -13.93 -5.07 -9.09
C ASN A 278 -14.94 -4.16 -9.80
N PRO A 279 -15.96 -4.71 -10.47
CA PRO A 279 -17.05 -3.89 -10.97
C PRO A 279 -17.66 -3.10 -9.79
N PRO A 280 -18.09 -1.85 -10.05
CA PRO A 280 -18.69 -1.00 -9.04
C PRO A 280 -19.94 -1.62 -8.41
#